data_d14d7ee1f99cf27614c401eaea951048
#
_entry.id   d14d7ee1f99cf27614c401eaea951048
#
_cell.length_a   1.000
_cell.length_b   1.000
_cell.length_c   1.000
_cell.angle_alpha   90.00
_cell.angle_beta   90.00
_cell.angle_gamma   90.00
#
_symmetry.space_group_name_H-M   'P 1'
#
loop_
_entity.id
_entity.type
_entity.pdbx_description
1 polymer ?
#
loop_
_entity_poly.entity_id
_entity_poly.type
_entity_poly.pdbx_seq_one_letter_code
_entity_poly.pdbx_strand_id
1 'polypeptide(L)'
;MVHAFHARSELLPPLEAERVDRTTQECGCFLHLIEIAPFSWHKFVANGADRCYHCKKKIYQTFLADPFFIKGAVLFDGTNRDDLGQDRPGLLAVSELNVQTPLADVGFTKKEIRLLSREFSLSTWDLHASSCLATRIAPREPITREKILLVSQCEALLQKRGFKGVRVRLSEENATIAVLQKDLCELQKKPVFSDIKNGFMSLGLRGVVLDPQGRLD
;
A
#
# COMPACT_ATOMS: atom_id res chain seq x y z
N MET A 1 -24.64 11.34 -6.61
CA MET A 1 -24.22 10.84 -5.27
C MET A 1 -22.93 10.06 -5.48
N VAL A 2 -21.91 10.25 -4.63
CA VAL A 2 -20.62 9.56 -4.73
C VAL A 2 -20.49 8.55 -3.59
N HIS A 3 -20.12 7.32 -3.94
CA HIS A 3 -19.87 6.22 -3.02
C HIS A 3 -18.41 5.81 -3.09
N ALA A 4 -17.75 5.67 -1.94
CA ALA A 4 -16.38 5.20 -1.83
C ALA A 4 -16.41 3.73 -1.41
N PHE A 5 -15.75 2.85 -2.18
CA PHE A 5 -15.58 1.43 -1.85
C PHE A 5 -14.16 1.19 -1.36
N HIS A 6 -14.00 0.58 -0.23
CA HIS A 6 -12.69 0.26 0.34
C HIS A 6 -12.60 -1.21 0.71
N ALA A 7 -11.61 -1.91 0.14
CA ALA A 7 -11.32 -3.30 0.46
C ALA A 7 -10.47 -3.40 1.74
N ARG A 8 -11.02 -3.94 2.81
CA ARG A 8 -10.35 -4.11 4.10
C ARG A 8 -9.74 -5.51 4.23
N SER A 9 -8.48 -5.57 4.64
CA SER A 9 -7.76 -6.82 4.92
C SER A 9 -6.53 -6.58 5.77
N GLU A 10 -5.90 -7.65 6.25
CA GLU A 10 -4.63 -7.60 7.00
C GLU A 10 -3.42 -7.12 6.15
N LEU A 11 -3.60 -6.91 4.86
CA LEU A 11 -2.54 -6.43 3.95
C LEU A 11 -2.33 -4.92 4.02
N LEU A 12 -3.21 -4.19 4.67
CA LEU A 12 -3.14 -2.74 4.79
C LEU A 12 -2.34 -2.34 6.04
N PRO A 13 -1.57 -1.24 5.97
CA PRO A 13 -0.95 -0.68 7.16
C PRO A 13 -2.00 -0.33 8.23
N PRO A 14 -1.68 -0.46 9.54
CA PRO A 14 -2.66 -0.33 10.62
C PRO A 14 -3.46 0.99 10.65
N LEU A 15 -2.88 2.10 10.21
CA LEU A 15 -3.53 3.42 10.20
C LEU A 15 -4.38 3.69 8.95
N GLU A 16 -4.45 2.75 8.02
CA GLU A 16 -5.13 2.97 6.73
C GLU A 16 -6.65 3.10 6.90
N ALA A 17 -7.24 2.30 7.78
CA ALA A 17 -8.69 2.34 8.03
C ALA A 17 -9.14 3.72 8.55
N GLU A 18 -8.41 4.30 9.51
CA GLU A 18 -8.71 5.63 10.05
C GLU A 18 -8.55 6.73 8.99
N ARG A 19 -7.58 6.57 8.09
CA ARG A 19 -7.35 7.52 6.98
C ARG A 19 -8.48 7.48 5.97
N VAL A 20 -8.94 6.30 5.61
CA VAL A 20 -10.06 6.12 4.68
C VAL A 20 -11.32 6.76 5.23
N ASP A 21 -11.66 6.48 6.49
CA ASP A 21 -12.83 7.06 7.15
C ASP A 21 -12.76 8.59 7.16
N ARG A 22 -11.64 9.16 7.59
CA ARG A 22 -11.43 10.61 7.58
C ARG A 22 -11.57 11.21 6.19
N THR A 23 -10.90 10.63 5.18
CA THR A 23 -10.91 11.16 3.82
C THR A 23 -12.32 11.13 3.21
N THR A 24 -13.06 10.06 3.45
CA THR A 24 -14.45 9.96 2.97
C THR A 24 -15.38 10.99 3.62
N GLN A 25 -15.19 11.29 4.92
CA GLN A 25 -15.88 12.37 5.61
C GLN A 25 -15.50 13.73 5.04
N GLU A 26 -14.21 14.01 4.83
CA GLU A 26 -13.72 15.26 4.20
C GLU A 26 -14.32 15.47 2.81
N CYS A 27 -14.50 14.40 2.04
CA CYS A 27 -15.09 14.44 0.70
C CYS A 27 -16.62 14.39 0.67
N GLY A 28 -17.29 14.17 1.80
CA GLY A 28 -18.75 14.02 1.86
C GLY A 28 -19.25 12.77 1.11
N CYS A 29 -18.45 11.69 1.04
CA CYS A 29 -18.80 10.45 0.36
C CYS A 29 -19.37 9.42 1.32
N PHE A 30 -20.23 8.51 0.79
CA PHE A 30 -20.66 7.34 1.54
C PHE A 30 -19.61 6.24 1.45
N LEU A 31 -19.10 5.79 2.60
CA LEU A 31 -18.08 4.73 2.66
C LEU A 31 -18.71 3.34 2.76
N HIS A 32 -18.31 2.44 1.85
CA HIS A 32 -18.61 1.01 1.89
C HIS A 32 -17.33 0.24 2.19
N LEU A 33 -17.24 -0.34 3.39
CA LEU A 33 -16.13 -1.19 3.79
C LEU A 33 -16.43 -2.64 3.41
N ILE A 34 -15.60 -3.21 2.53
CA ILE A 34 -15.78 -4.57 2.02
C ILE A 34 -14.64 -5.44 2.53
N GLU A 35 -14.98 -6.41 3.36
CA GLU A 35 -14.01 -7.40 3.85
C GLU A 35 -13.57 -8.31 2.72
N ILE A 36 -12.27 -8.44 2.55
CA ILE A 36 -11.67 -9.36 1.59
C ILE A 36 -10.72 -10.33 2.31
N ALA A 37 -10.61 -11.53 1.78
CA ALA A 37 -9.78 -12.61 2.34
C ALA A 37 -8.66 -13.02 1.36
N PRO A 38 -7.64 -12.16 1.11
CA PRO A 38 -6.64 -12.40 0.07
C PRO A 38 -5.79 -13.65 0.31
N PHE A 39 -5.65 -14.09 1.55
CA PHE A 39 -4.96 -15.35 1.87
C PHE A 39 -5.68 -16.62 1.40
N SER A 40 -6.94 -16.53 1.00
CA SER A 40 -7.67 -17.63 0.35
C SER A 40 -7.47 -17.67 -1.17
N TRP A 41 -6.76 -16.70 -1.76
CA TRP A 41 -6.59 -16.60 -3.21
C TRP A 41 -5.23 -17.19 -3.62
N HIS A 42 -5.24 -18.42 -4.16
CA HIS A 42 -4.02 -19.15 -4.51
C HIS A 42 -3.02 -18.35 -5.36
N LYS A 43 -3.50 -17.66 -6.40
CA LYS A 43 -2.63 -16.85 -7.27
C LYS A 43 -2.03 -15.63 -6.56
N PHE A 44 -2.69 -15.11 -5.54
CA PHE A 44 -2.15 -14.04 -4.71
C PHE A 44 -1.07 -14.57 -3.75
N VAL A 45 -1.36 -15.65 -3.00
CA VAL A 45 -0.42 -16.17 -2.00
C VAL A 45 0.84 -16.78 -2.63
N ALA A 46 0.75 -17.28 -3.88
CA ALA A 46 1.90 -17.76 -4.64
C ALA A 46 2.92 -16.66 -4.98
N ASN A 47 2.54 -15.38 -4.86
CA ASN A 47 3.41 -14.22 -5.05
C ASN A 47 4.12 -14.17 -6.41
N GLY A 48 3.43 -14.58 -7.48
CA GLY A 48 3.91 -14.45 -8.85
C GLY A 48 3.99 -13.00 -9.33
N ALA A 49 4.60 -12.79 -10.50
CA ALA A 49 4.72 -11.47 -11.12
C ALA A 49 3.35 -10.80 -11.39
N ASP A 50 2.32 -11.60 -11.65
CA ASP A 50 0.94 -11.19 -11.91
C ASP A 50 0.07 -11.06 -10.64
N ARG A 51 0.66 -11.22 -9.44
CA ARG A 51 -0.03 -11.13 -8.15
C ARG A 51 -0.95 -9.92 -8.05
N CYS A 52 -0.43 -8.73 -8.42
CA CYS A 52 -1.17 -7.48 -8.29
C CYS A 52 -2.37 -7.43 -9.25
N TYR A 53 -2.27 -8.03 -10.45
CA TYR A 53 -3.38 -8.19 -11.37
C TYR A 53 -4.50 -9.04 -10.74
N HIS A 54 -4.17 -10.23 -10.24
CA HIS A 54 -5.17 -11.12 -9.64
C HIS A 54 -5.84 -10.51 -8.40
N CYS A 55 -5.06 -9.83 -7.57
CA CYS A 55 -5.58 -9.14 -6.39
C CYS A 55 -6.55 -8.02 -6.80
N LYS A 56 -6.14 -7.12 -7.68
CA LYS A 56 -6.94 -5.97 -8.11
C LYS A 56 -8.21 -6.42 -8.84
N LYS A 57 -8.09 -7.43 -9.73
CA LYS A 57 -9.25 -8.02 -10.42
C LYS A 57 -10.28 -8.55 -9.44
N LYS A 58 -9.85 -9.31 -8.44
CA LYS A 58 -10.75 -9.87 -7.43
C LYS A 58 -11.43 -8.80 -6.59
N ILE A 59 -10.68 -7.77 -6.17
CA ILE A 59 -11.23 -6.62 -5.40
C ILE A 59 -12.31 -5.92 -6.22
N TYR A 60 -12.03 -5.57 -7.47
CA TYR A 60 -13.00 -4.85 -8.31
C TYR A 60 -14.21 -5.69 -8.66
N GLN A 61 -14.04 -6.99 -8.91
CA GLN A 61 -15.17 -7.90 -9.08
C GLN A 61 -16.07 -7.92 -7.83
N THR A 62 -15.46 -7.87 -6.64
CA THR A 62 -16.22 -7.81 -5.38
C THR A 62 -16.97 -6.48 -5.25
N PHE A 63 -16.37 -5.35 -5.62
CA PHE A 63 -17.04 -4.04 -5.62
C PHE A 63 -18.21 -3.99 -6.60
N LEU A 64 -18.00 -4.47 -7.83
CA LEU A 64 -19.03 -4.50 -8.89
C LEU A 64 -20.20 -5.43 -8.55
N ALA A 65 -19.98 -6.44 -7.71
CA ALA A 65 -21.00 -7.37 -7.25
C ALA A 65 -21.71 -6.94 -5.95
N ASP A 66 -21.24 -5.83 -5.34
CA ASP A 66 -21.80 -5.35 -4.08
C ASP A 66 -23.22 -4.76 -4.29
N PRO A 67 -24.18 -5.02 -3.38
CA PRO A 67 -25.55 -4.50 -3.50
C PRO A 67 -25.65 -2.98 -3.60
N PHE A 68 -24.67 -2.24 -3.06
CA PHE A 68 -24.62 -0.78 -3.17
C PHE A 68 -24.06 -0.28 -4.52
N PHE A 69 -23.52 -1.18 -5.35
CA PHE A 69 -23.12 -0.85 -6.71
C PHE A 69 -24.32 -0.93 -7.65
N ILE A 70 -25.09 0.14 -7.75
CA ILE A 70 -26.36 0.18 -8.49
C ILE A 70 -26.16 0.10 -9.99
N LYS A 71 -27.17 -0.40 -10.69
CA LYS A 71 -27.16 -0.48 -12.17
C LYS A 71 -26.96 0.90 -12.80
N GLY A 72 -25.99 1.01 -13.68
CA GLY A 72 -25.62 2.26 -14.36
C GLY A 72 -24.59 3.10 -13.61
N ALA A 73 -24.15 2.69 -12.42
CA ALA A 73 -23.01 3.31 -11.75
C ALA A 73 -21.70 3.01 -12.50
N VAL A 74 -20.74 3.90 -12.37
CA VAL A 74 -19.40 3.76 -12.96
C VAL A 74 -18.39 3.67 -11.82
N LEU A 75 -17.50 2.68 -11.89
CA LEU A 75 -16.39 2.54 -10.95
C LEU A 75 -15.20 3.37 -11.43
N PHE A 76 -14.69 4.24 -10.56
CA PHE A 76 -13.47 5.02 -10.79
C PHE A 76 -12.31 4.48 -9.97
N ASP A 77 -11.10 4.56 -10.54
CA ASP A 77 -9.82 4.23 -9.88
C ASP A 77 -8.93 5.47 -9.88
N GLY A 78 -8.12 5.61 -8.82
CA GLY A 78 -7.19 6.72 -8.67
C GLY A 78 -5.90 6.61 -9.47
N THR A 79 -5.84 5.77 -10.51
CA THR A 79 -4.71 5.69 -11.43
C THR A 79 -4.44 7.06 -12.06
N ASN A 80 -3.19 7.48 -12.11
CA ASN A 80 -2.77 8.76 -12.63
C ASN A 80 -1.74 8.58 -13.76
N ARG A 81 -1.32 9.67 -14.40
CA ARG A 81 -0.39 9.65 -15.53
C ARG A 81 0.93 8.95 -15.21
N ASP A 82 1.48 9.16 -14.01
CA ASP A 82 2.78 8.57 -13.63
C ASP A 82 2.69 7.04 -13.48
N ASP A 83 1.50 6.50 -13.24
CA ASP A 83 1.26 5.07 -13.14
C ASP A 83 1.30 4.36 -14.50
N LEU A 84 0.92 5.07 -15.59
CA LEU A 84 0.88 4.51 -16.94
C LEU A 84 2.27 4.21 -17.51
N GLY A 85 3.30 4.93 -17.06
CA GLY A 85 4.69 4.72 -17.46
C GLY A 85 5.42 3.60 -16.70
N GLN A 86 4.74 2.90 -15.78
CA GLN A 86 5.32 1.87 -14.94
C GLN A 86 4.79 0.47 -15.30
N ASP A 87 5.62 -0.56 -15.11
CA ASP A 87 5.16 -1.94 -15.19
C ASP A 87 4.25 -2.25 -13.98
N ARG A 88 2.95 -2.10 -14.19
CA ARG A 88 1.91 -2.33 -13.20
C ARG A 88 0.89 -3.36 -13.67
N PRO A 89 1.10 -4.64 -13.39
CA PRO A 89 0.18 -5.71 -13.80
C PRO A 89 -1.29 -5.46 -13.40
N GLY A 90 -1.52 -4.71 -12.32
CA GLY A 90 -2.86 -4.32 -11.89
C GLY A 90 -3.64 -3.44 -12.87
N LEU A 91 -2.99 -2.73 -13.80
CA LEU A 91 -3.67 -1.90 -14.80
C LEU A 91 -4.46 -2.75 -15.81
N LEU A 92 -4.01 -3.99 -16.06
CA LEU A 92 -4.76 -4.92 -16.91
C LEU A 92 -6.16 -5.21 -16.32
N ALA A 93 -6.26 -5.38 -15.00
CA ALA A 93 -7.54 -5.58 -14.32
C ALA A 93 -8.46 -4.36 -14.43
N VAL A 94 -7.90 -3.15 -14.37
CA VAL A 94 -8.65 -1.88 -14.58
C VAL A 94 -9.31 -1.89 -15.97
N SER A 95 -8.51 -2.19 -17.00
CA SER A 95 -8.99 -2.24 -18.40
C SER A 95 -10.02 -3.35 -18.63
N GLU A 96 -9.76 -4.58 -18.17
CA GLU A 96 -10.66 -5.72 -18.38
C GLU A 96 -12.04 -5.53 -17.71
N LEU A 97 -12.11 -4.81 -16.60
CA LEU A 97 -13.34 -4.58 -15.85
C LEU A 97 -13.99 -3.22 -16.19
N ASN A 98 -13.50 -2.53 -17.21
CA ASN A 98 -13.98 -1.21 -17.64
C ASN A 98 -14.02 -0.18 -16.50
N VAL A 99 -13.07 -0.27 -15.56
CA VAL A 99 -12.91 0.73 -14.50
C VAL A 99 -12.32 2.00 -15.11
N GLN A 100 -12.94 3.14 -14.86
CA GLN A 100 -12.51 4.41 -15.41
C GLN A 100 -11.37 5.03 -14.61
N THR A 101 -10.44 5.70 -15.29
CA THR A 101 -9.24 6.31 -14.71
C THR A 101 -9.16 7.82 -14.99
N PRO A 102 -10.12 8.63 -14.53
CA PRO A 102 -10.27 10.01 -14.96
C PRO A 102 -9.03 10.87 -14.73
N LEU A 103 -8.25 10.62 -13.69
CA LEU A 103 -7.01 11.36 -13.42
C LEU A 103 -5.93 11.07 -14.46
N ALA A 104 -5.83 9.81 -14.91
CA ALA A 104 -4.92 9.43 -15.97
C ALA A 104 -5.38 9.96 -17.33
N ASP A 105 -6.69 9.90 -17.61
CA ASP A 105 -7.29 10.33 -18.89
C ASP A 105 -7.06 11.82 -19.14
N VAL A 106 -7.13 12.67 -18.11
CA VAL A 106 -6.82 14.10 -18.20
C VAL A 106 -5.35 14.43 -17.97
N GLY A 107 -4.50 13.41 -17.77
CA GLY A 107 -3.05 13.53 -17.69
C GLY A 107 -2.50 14.06 -16.37
N PHE A 108 -3.25 14.01 -15.27
CA PHE A 108 -2.78 14.44 -13.96
C PHE A 108 -1.61 13.60 -13.45
N THR A 109 -0.54 14.26 -13.05
CA THR A 109 0.60 13.67 -12.34
C THR A 109 0.33 13.59 -10.84
N LYS A 110 1.05 12.73 -10.13
CA LYS A 110 0.97 12.63 -8.66
C LYS A 110 1.26 13.98 -7.98
N LYS A 111 2.17 14.79 -8.54
CA LYS A 111 2.49 16.12 -8.02
C LYS A 111 1.28 17.06 -8.11
N GLU A 112 0.60 17.09 -9.24
CA GLU A 112 -0.58 17.93 -9.46
C GLU A 112 -1.75 17.48 -8.58
N ILE A 113 -1.95 16.16 -8.44
CA ILE A 113 -2.97 15.61 -7.53
C ILE A 113 -2.71 16.04 -6.08
N ARG A 114 -1.46 16.03 -5.61
CA ARG A 114 -1.11 16.53 -4.26
C ARG A 114 -1.39 18.02 -4.09
N LEU A 115 -1.10 18.83 -5.11
CA LEU A 115 -1.42 20.27 -5.07
C LEU A 115 -2.93 20.50 -4.97
N LEU A 116 -3.73 19.83 -5.80
CA LEU A 116 -5.20 19.92 -5.73
C LEU A 116 -5.72 19.41 -4.39
N SER A 117 -5.22 18.29 -3.89
CA SER A 117 -5.62 17.76 -2.59
C SER A 117 -5.35 18.77 -1.47
N ARG A 118 -4.26 19.53 -1.56
CA ARG A 118 -3.95 20.61 -0.62
C ARG A 118 -4.92 21.80 -0.76
N GLU A 119 -5.26 22.21 -1.99
CA GLU A 119 -6.24 23.26 -2.24
C GLU A 119 -7.62 22.89 -1.69
N PHE A 120 -8.02 21.63 -1.82
CA PHE A 120 -9.25 21.10 -1.23
C PHE A 120 -9.14 20.81 0.28
N SER A 121 -8.01 21.12 0.91
CA SER A 121 -7.77 20.91 2.34
C SER A 121 -7.91 19.44 2.78
N LEU A 122 -7.65 18.49 1.88
CA LEU A 122 -7.68 17.07 2.22
C LEU A 122 -6.48 16.72 3.10
N SER A 123 -6.71 16.02 4.19
CA SER A 123 -5.66 15.61 5.15
C SER A 123 -4.61 14.65 4.57
N THR A 124 -4.86 14.13 3.36
CA THR A 124 -3.98 13.15 2.68
C THR A 124 -2.95 13.76 1.74
N TRP A 125 -2.93 15.08 1.55
CA TRP A 125 -2.12 15.76 0.53
C TRP A 125 -0.60 15.55 0.68
N ASP A 126 -0.09 15.42 1.90
CA ASP A 126 1.34 15.26 2.23
C ASP A 126 1.72 13.82 2.65
N LEU A 127 0.79 12.87 2.57
CA LEU A 127 1.06 11.50 2.95
C LEU A 127 2.09 10.84 2.03
N HIS A 128 3.03 10.12 2.65
CA HIS A 128 3.98 9.29 1.89
C HIS A 128 3.26 8.19 1.13
N ALA A 129 3.79 7.87 -0.07
CA ALA A 129 3.24 6.79 -0.87
C ALA A 129 3.21 5.47 -0.08
N SER A 130 2.01 4.98 0.16
CA SER A 130 1.77 3.68 0.79
C SER A 130 1.55 2.60 -0.28
N SER A 131 1.89 1.38 0.06
CA SER A 131 1.59 0.19 -0.74
C SER A 131 1.26 -0.96 0.20
N CYS A 132 0.49 -1.92 -0.32
CA CYS A 132 0.09 -3.13 0.38
C CYS A 132 1.31 -3.85 1.00
N LEU A 133 1.19 -4.35 2.23
CA LEU A 133 2.27 -5.04 2.95
C LEU A 133 2.80 -6.27 2.20
N ALA A 134 2.00 -6.90 1.33
CA ALA A 134 2.45 -7.99 0.48
C ALA A 134 3.61 -7.60 -0.46
N THR A 135 3.78 -6.31 -0.77
CA THR A 135 4.92 -5.84 -1.57
C THR A 135 6.25 -5.87 -0.82
N ARG A 136 6.23 -6.19 0.46
CA ARG A 136 7.40 -6.36 1.32
C ARG A 136 7.96 -7.78 1.27
N ILE A 137 7.22 -8.75 0.74
CA ILE A 137 7.67 -10.13 0.62
C ILE A 137 8.41 -10.30 -0.69
N ALA A 138 9.58 -10.94 -0.65
CA ALA A 138 10.40 -11.17 -1.84
C ALA A 138 9.60 -11.91 -2.94
N PRO A 139 9.79 -11.56 -4.21
CA PRO A 139 9.09 -12.22 -5.31
C PRO A 139 9.25 -13.74 -5.27
N ARG A 140 8.19 -14.47 -5.57
CA ARG A 140 8.12 -15.93 -5.56
C ARG A 140 8.19 -16.58 -4.17
N GLU A 141 8.39 -15.84 -3.10
CA GLU A 141 8.17 -16.35 -1.75
C GLU A 141 6.66 -16.28 -1.41
N PRO A 142 6.09 -17.37 -0.86
CA PRO A 142 4.67 -17.35 -0.47
C PRO A 142 4.34 -16.22 0.50
N ILE A 143 3.21 -15.58 0.26
CA ILE A 143 2.68 -14.57 1.18
C ILE A 143 1.86 -15.31 2.25
N THR A 144 2.28 -15.19 3.51
CA THR A 144 1.57 -15.77 4.65
C THR A 144 1.18 -14.70 5.65
N ARG A 145 0.22 -15.01 6.52
CA ARG A 145 -0.20 -14.09 7.59
C ARG A 145 0.95 -13.76 8.53
N GLU A 146 1.75 -14.75 8.87
CA GLU A 146 2.91 -14.61 9.76
C GLU A 146 3.92 -13.61 9.18
N LYS A 147 4.25 -13.73 7.88
CA LYS A 147 5.15 -12.79 7.20
C LYS A 147 4.58 -11.37 7.17
N ILE A 148 3.30 -11.22 6.88
CA ILE A 148 2.63 -9.90 6.88
C ILE A 148 2.62 -9.27 8.27
N LEU A 149 2.32 -10.07 9.30
CA LEU A 149 2.37 -9.60 10.70
C LEU A 149 3.78 -9.18 11.08
N LEU A 150 4.79 -9.97 10.74
CA LEU A 150 6.21 -9.68 10.99
C LEU A 150 6.64 -8.37 10.33
N VAL A 151 6.29 -8.16 9.05
CA VAL A 151 6.52 -6.89 8.35
C VAL A 151 5.87 -5.72 9.10
N SER A 152 4.59 -5.87 9.47
CA SER A 152 3.84 -4.83 10.19
C SER A 152 4.50 -4.47 11.52
N GLN A 153 4.93 -5.47 12.29
CA GLN A 153 5.63 -5.27 13.57
C GLN A 153 6.98 -4.56 13.37
N CYS A 154 7.75 -4.95 12.36
CA CYS A 154 9.02 -4.30 12.02
C CYS A 154 8.83 -2.85 11.60
N GLU A 155 7.87 -2.56 10.71
CA GLU A 155 7.56 -1.19 10.29
C GLU A 155 7.04 -0.34 11.47
N ALA A 156 6.20 -0.89 12.35
CA ALA A 156 5.72 -0.23 13.57
C ALA A 156 6.86 0.11 14.55
N LEU A 157 7.86 -0.77 14.69
CA LEU A 157 9.04 -0.52 15.53
C LEU A 157 9.84 0.69 15.03
N LEU A 158 10.02 0.84 13.72
CA LEU A 158 10.67 1.99 13.11
C LEU A 158 9.82 3.27 13.26
N GLN A 159 8.51 3.17 13.05
CA GLN A 159 7.59 4.30 13.18
C GLN A 159 7.54 4.84 14.62
N LYS A 160 7.57 3.98 15.64
CA LYS A 160 7.66 4.38 17.05
C LYS A 160 8.94 5.17 17.37
N ARG A 161 10.00 5.00 16.59
CA ARG A 161 11.24 5.77 16.69
C ARG A 161 11.24 7.06 15.84
N GLY A 162 10.11 7.41 15.24
CA GLY A 162 9.92 8.64 14.45
C GLY A 162 10.21 8.51 12.95
N PHE A 163 10.67 7.36 12.47
CA PHE A 163 10.89 7.16 11.04
C PHE A 163 9.56 7.02 10.31
N LYS A 164 9.26 7.94 9.41
CA LYS A 164 8.04 7.92 8.59
C LYS A 164 8.31 7.30 7.21
N GLY A 165 7.27 6.82 6.55
CA GLY A 165 7.36 6.30 5.18
C GLY A 165 8.29 5.08 5.04
N VAL A 166 8.52 4.33 6.12
CA VAL A 166 9.42 3.17 6.13
C VAL A 166 8.88 2.01 5.31
N ARG A 167 9.78 1.15 4.83
CA ARG A 167 9.45 -0.15 4.25
C ARG A 167 10.45 -1.18 4.72
N VAL A 168 9.95 -2.30 5.23
CA VAL A 168 10.77 -3.45 5.61
C VAL A 168 10.47 -4.58 4.64
N ARG A 169 11.45 -4.93 3.80
CA ARG A 169 11.33 -6.06 2.86
C ARG A 169 11.90 -7.31 3.50
N LEU A 170 11.14 -8.40 3.43
CA LEU A 170 11.56 -9.72 3.90
C LEU A 170 11.99 -10.58 2.72
N SER A 171 13.10 -11.28 2.90
CA SER A 171 13.55 -12.39 2.08
C SER A 171 14.02 -13.49 3.01
N GLU A 172 13.31 -14.62 3.01
CA GLU A 172 13.46 -15.67 4.02
C GLU A 172 13.36 -15.11 5.45
N GLU A 173 14.43 -15.24 6.23
CA GLU A 173 14.53 -14.74 7.61
C GLU A 173 15.34 -13.44 7.72
N ASN A 174 15.55 -12.75 6.59
CA ASN A 174 16.30 -11.50 6.52
C ASN A 174 15.41 -10.32 6.22
N ALA A 175 15.73 -9.17 6.79
CA ALA A 175 15.03 -7.91 6.56
C ALA A 175 15.94 -6.87 5.93
N THR A 176 15.44 -6.19 4.89
CA THR A 176 16.05 -4.98 4.34
C THR A 176 15.19 -3.78 4.71
N ILE A 177 15.78 -2.82 5.42
CA ILE A 177 15.11 -1.60 5.87
C ILE A 177 15.34 -0.49 4.86
N ALA A 178 14.27 0.07 4.32
CA ALA A 178 14.31 1.28 3.49
C ALA A 178 13.55 2.41 4.19
N VAL A 179 14.27 3.48 4.52
CA VAL A 179 13.74 4.74 5.05
C VAL A 179 13.84 5.85 4.00
N LEU A 180 13.23 6.99 4.25
CA LEU A 180 13.42 8.16 3.40
C LEU A 180 14.90 8.58 3.39
N GLN A 181 15.40 9.07 2.26
CA GLN A 181 16.80 9.47 2.12
C GLN A 181 17.26 10.45 3.22
N LYS A 182 16.39 11.38 3.62
CA LYS A 182 16.68 12.32 4.71
C LYS A 182 16.93 11.66 6.06
N ASP A 183 16.39 10.46 6.27
CA ASP A 183 16.46 9.74 7.55
C ASP A 183 17.61 8.70 7.58
N LEU A 184 18.29 8.46 6.44
CA LEU A 184 19.37 7.47 6.35
C LEU A 184 20.52 7.73 7.33
N CYS A 185 20.99 8.97 7.38
CA CYS A 185 22.10 9.34 8.28
C CYS A 185 21.77 9.08 9.75
N GLU A 186 20.52 9.34 10.16
CA GLU A 186 20.07 9.07 11.53
C GLU A 186 20.02 7.57 11.80
N LEU A 187 19.44 6.82 10.87
CA LEU A 187 19.31 5.37 11.01
C LEU A 187 20.67 4.64 11.01
N GLN A 188 21.68 5.17 10.31
CA GLN A 188 23.04 4.60 10.26
C GLN A 188 23.84 4.81 11.56
N LYS A 189 23.43 5.67 12.47
CA LYS A 189 24.11 5.85 13.75
C LYS A 189 24.14 4.52 14.50
N LYS A 190 25.34 4.09 14.95
CA LYS A 190 25.52 2.79 15.62
C LYS A 190 24.47 2.48 16.69
N PRO A 191 24.22 3.36 17.69
CA PRO A 191 23.25 3.03 18.73
C PRO A 191 21.84 2.82 18.15
N VAL A 192 21.39 3.67 17.23
CA VAL A 192 20.06 3.60 16.62
C VAL A 192 19.88 2.31 15.83
N PHE A 193 20.83 2.01 14.96
CA PHE A 193 20.76 0.81 14.12
C PHE A 193 20.87 -0.48 14.95
N SER A 194 21.75 -0.50 15.96
CA SER A 194 21.89 -1.66 16.86
C SER A 194 20.60 -1.97 17.61
N ASP A 195 19.93 -0.96 18.14
CA ASP A 195 18.67 -1.12 18.84
C ASP A 195 17.56 -1.66 17.92
N ILE A 196 17.48 -1.13 16.69
CA ILE A 196 16.51 -1.59 15.69
C ILE A 196 16.81 -3.04 15.31
N LYS A 197 18.08 -3.36 15.04
CA LYS A 197 18.52 -4.72 14.73
C LYS A 197 18.15 -5.69 15.83
N ASN A 198 18.44 -5.35 17.08
CA ASN A 198 18.09 -6.19 18.23
C ASN A 198 16.56 -6.39 18.33
N GLY A 199 15.77 -5.34 18.14
CA GLY A 199 14.32 -5.43 18.09
C GLY A 199 13.81 -6.35 16.97
N PHE A 200 14.42 -6.31 15.79
CA PHE A 200 14.06 -7.19 14.66
C PHE A 200 14.48 -8.65 14.96
N MET A 201 15.66 -8.86 15.53
CA MET A 201 16.10 -10.21 15.91
C MET A 201 15.19 -10.82 17.01
N SER A 202 14.68 -10.01 17.93
CA SER A 202 13.69 -10.49 18.93
C SER A 202 12.34 -10.88 18.31
N LEU A 203 12.04 -10.41 17.11
CA LEU A 203 10.88 -10.83 16.30
C LEU A 203 11.16 -12.10 15.47
N GLY A 204 12.37 -12.69 15.55
CA GLY A 204 12.73 -13.94 14.88
C GLY A 204 13.53 -13.76 13.59
N LEU A 205 13.91 -12.53 13.21
CA LEU A 205 14.77 -12.31 12.05
C LEU A 205 16.23 -12.64 12.35
N ARG A 206 16.95 -13.21 11.37
CA ARG A 206 18.37 -13.56 11.50
C ARG A 206 19.32 -12.51 10.95
N GLY A 207 18.90 -11.80 9.90
CA GLY A 207 19.71 -10.75 9.28
C GLY A 207 18.92 -9.46 9.11
N VAL A 208 19.59 -8.32 9.35
CA VAL A 208 19.00 -6.98 9.16
C VAL A 208 20.04 -6.12 8.47
N VAL A 209 19.66 -5.59 7.30
CA VAL A 209 20.49 -4.69 6.50
C VAL A 209 19.72 -3.41 6.15
N LEU A 210 20.45 -2.36 5.83
CA LEU A 210 19.90 -1.11 5.33
C LEU A 210 19.94 -1.10 3.80
N ASP A 211 18.91 -0.59 3.18
CA ASP A 211 18.93 -0.17 1.79
C ASP A 211 19.78 1.12 1.70
N PRO A 212 20.98 1.07 1.06
CA PRO A 212 21.89 2.21 1.06
C PRO A 212 21.38 3.40 0.24
N GLN A 213 20.42 3.18 -0.64
CA GLN A 213 19.85 4.24 -1.47
C GLN A 213 18.71 4.97 -0.77
N GLY A 214 18.08 4.30 0.20
CA GLY A 214 16.87 4.81 0.83
C GLY A 214 15.70 4.90 -0.16
N ARG A 215 14.69 5.69 0.22
CA ARG A 215 13.50 5.92 -0.60
C ARG A 215 13.36 7.39 -0.95
N LEU A 216 13.00 7.65 -2.19
CA LEU A 216 12.37 8.90 -2.59
C LEU A 216 10.90 8.88 -2.14
N ASP A 217 10.36 10.04 -1.86
CA ASP A 217 8.94 10.20 -1.46
C ASP A 217 8.00 10.21 -2.67
#